data_067856b58d15dd312a9431f059002ded
#
_entry.id   067856b58d15dd312a9431f059002ded
#
_cell.length_a   1.000
_cell.length_b   1.000
_cell.length_c   1.000
_cell.angle_alpha   90.00
_cell.angle_beta   90.00
_cell.angle_gamma   90.00
#
_symmetry.space_group_name_H-M   'P 1'
#
loop_
_entity.id
_entity.type
_entity.pdbx_description
1 polymer ?
#
loop_
_entity_poly.entity_id
_entity_poly.type
_entity_poly.pdbx_seq_one_letter_code
_entity_poly.pdbx_strand_id
1 'polypeptide(L)'
;MDNQAILSIRDLRVVFEDGFTALGGVSIDIGENEFVTLLGPSGCGKTTLLRCIGGFEKPTSGEILYKGQNIIGLPPYKRAINTVFQRYALFPHLNVAQNVAFGPDLRKEDKKKTAEEVSRMLSLVGLAGFEKRRISSLSGGQQQRVAIARALAMSPKVLLCDEITSALDPELVGEVLKVLEQLAAEGMTLILVTHEMNFAREVGDRVVFMHQGRVW
;
A
#
# COMPACT_ATOMS: atom_id res chain seq x y z
N MET A 1 -26.10 2.17 -9.23
CA MET A 1 -25.36 0.91 -9.31
C MET A 1 -24.77 0.71 -7.93
N ASP A 2 -25.19 -0.32 -7.21
CA ASP A 2 -24.60 -0.65 -5.91
C ASP A 2 -23.13 -0.99 -6.13
N ASN A 3 -22.27 -0.07 -5.78
CA ASN A 3 -20.82 -0.26 -5.86
C ASN A 3 -20.44 -1.25 -4.76
N GLN A 4 -20.43 -2.54 -5.11
CA GLN A 4 -20.13 -3.61 -4.16
C GLN A 4 -18.70 -3.39 -3.63
N ALA A 5 -18.58 -3.23 -2.30
CA ALA A 5 -17.28 -3.01 -1.67
C ALA A 5 -16.30 -4.14 -2.00
N ILE A 6 -15.11 -3.80 -2.51
CA ILE A 6 -14.03 -4.76 -2.72
C ILE A 6 -13.42 -5.19 -1.37
N LEU A 7 -13.38 -4.25 -0.42
CA LEU A 7 -12.86 -4.48 0.94
C LEU A 7 -13.85 -3.92 1.95
N SER A 8 -14.26 -4.75 2.90
CA SER A 8 -15.14 -4.36 4.01
C SER A 8 -14.47 -4.68 5.35
N ILE A 9 -14.41 -3.70 6.21
CA ILE A 9 -13.91 -3.82 7.59
C ILE A 9 -15.12 -3.67 8.51
N ARG A 10 -15.26 -4.55 9.50
CA ARG A 10 -16.42 -4.60 10.39
C ARG A 10 -15.96 -4.70 11.85
N ASP A 11 -16.31 -3.71 12.65
CA ASP A 11 -16.01 -3.60 14.10
C ASP A 11 -14.59 -4.04 14.48
N LEU A 12 -13.59 -3.63 13.69
CA LEU A 12 -12.22 -4.10 13.83
C LEU A 12 -11.59 -3.51 15.09
N ARG A 13 -11.11 -4.37 15.98
CA ARG A 13 -10.47 -3.99 17.24
C ARG A 13 -9.06 -4.56 17.32
N VAL A 14 -8.16 -3.75 17.83
CA VAL A 14 -6.79 -4.17 18.17
C VAL A 14 -6.46 -3.64 19.55
N VAL A 15 -6.21 -4.56 20.48
CA VAL A 15 -5.70 -4.30 21.82
C VAL A 15 -4.37 -5.00 21.95
N PHE A 16 -3.30 -4.26 22.22
CA PHE A 16 -1.97 -4.82 22.43
C PHE A 16 -1.81 -5.43 23.82
N GLU A 17 -0.75 -6.20 24.03
CA GLU A 17 -0.50 -6.94 25.28
C GLU A 17 -0.36 -6.02 26.51
N ASP A 18 0.08 -4.78 26.32
CA ASP A 18 0.15 -3.73 27.35
C ASP A 18 -1.20 -3.11 27.71
N GLY A 19 -2.30 -3.56 27.07
CA GLY A 19 -3.65 -3.05 27.24
C GLY A 19 -3.97 -1.82 26.40
N PHE A 20 -3.03 -1.33 25.57
CA PHE A 20 -3.28 -0.18 24.71
C PHE A 20 -4.23 -0.56 23.55
N THR A 21 -5.34 0.18 23.44
CA THR A 21 -6.32 0.00 22.37
C THR A 21 -5.95 0.86 21.16
N ALA A 22 -5.39 0.23 20.13
CA ALA A 22 -5.00 0.91 18.89
C ALA A 22 -6.18 1.10 17.92
N LEU A 23 -7.11 0.13 17.88
CA LEU A 23 -8.37 0.23 17.12
C LEU A 23 -9.54 -0.13 18.05
N GLY A 24 -10.53 0.75 18.11
CA GLY A 24 -11.67 0.69 19.03
C GLY A 24 -13.01 0.33 18.36
N GLY A 25 -12.99 -0.45 17.27
CA GLY A 25 -14.19 -0.82 16.52
C GLY A 25 -14.33 -0.01 15.23
N VAL A 26 -13.35 -0.19 14.32
CA VAL A 26 -13.35 0.49 13.01
C VAL A 26 -14.23 -0.28 12.04
N SER A 27 -15.16 0.44 11.39
CA SER A 27 -15.97 -0.10 10.28
C SER A 27 -15.87 0.84 9.08
N ILE A 28 -15.51 0.29 7.91
CA ILE A 28 -15.34 1.03 6.67
C ILE A 28 -15.51 0.10 5.47
N ASP A 29 -16.21 0.55 4.45
CA ASP A 29 -16.28 -0.09 3.14
C ASP A 29 -15.42 0.68 2.14
N ILE A 30 -14.74 -0.04 1.26
CA ILE A 30 -13.91 0.50 0.19
C ILE A 30 -14.39 -0.10 -1.13
N GLY A 31 -14.77 0.76 -2.07
CA GLY A 31 -15.21 0.38 -3.40
C GLY A 31 -14.08 -0.10 -4.30
N GLU A 32 -14.42 -0.86 -5.35
CA GLU A 32 -13.44 -1.18 -6.41
C GLU A 32 -13.11 0.11 -7.18
N ASN A 33 -11.82 0.31 -7.49
CA ASN A 33 -11.27 1.51 -8.12
C ASN A 33 -11.41 2.81 -7.29
N GLU A 34 -11.63 2.69 -6.00
CA GLU A 34 -11.73 3.84 -5.10
C GLU A 34 -10.35 4.18 -4.53
N PHE A 35 -10.00 5.47 -4.50
CA PHE A 35 -8.85 6.00 -3.80
C PHE A 35 -9.27 6.61 -2.45
N VAL A 36 -9.01 5.88 -1.37
CA VAL A 36 -9.34 6.30 -0.01
C VAL A 36 -8.09 6.82 0.70
N THR A 37 -8.19 8.03 1.25
CA THR A 37 -7.13 8.59 2.09
C THR A 37 -7.53 8.53 3.56
N LEU A 38 -6.66 7.95 4.39
CA LEU A 38 -6.82 7.92 5.85
C LEU A 38 -6.04 9.08 6.47
N LEU A 39 -6.74 9.98 7.13
CA LEU A 39 -6.18 11.12 7.85
C LEU A 39 -6.39 10.99 9.36
N GLY A 40 -5.63 11.72 10.13
CA GLY A 40 -5.77 11.81 11.60
C GLY A 40 -4.42 12.01 12.29
N PRO A 41 -4.41 12.35 13.58
CA PRO A 41 -3.20 12.61 14.34
C PRO A 41 -2.31 11.36 14.44
N SER A 42 -1.03 11.56 14.77
CA SER A 42 -0.12 10.44 15.03
C SER A 42 -0.64 9.57 16.18
N GLY A 43 -0.49 8.26 16.05
CA GLY A 43 -0.97 7.30 17.06
C GLY A 43 -2.48 7.01 17.04
N CYS A 44 -3.26 7.56 16.11
CA CYS A 44 -4.71 7.31 16.07
C CYS A 44 -5.12 5.96 15.45
N GLY A 45 -4.16 5.11 15.03
CA GLY A 45 -4.42 3.74 14.57
C GLY A 45 -4.35 3.52 13.05
N LYS A 46 -4.03 4.53 12.20
CA LYS A 46 -3.96 4.40 10.74
C LYS A 46 -3.04 3.27 10.27
N THR A 47 -1.79 3.29 10.69
CA THR A 47 -0.79 2.24 10.37
C THR A 47 -1.24 0.88 10.90
N THR A 48 -1.84 0.81 12.09
CA THR A 48 -2.37 -0.45 12.66
C THR A 48 -3.49 -1.00 11.78
N LEU A 49 -4.40 -0.13 11.30
CA LEU A 49 -5.46 -0.52 10.37
C LEU A 49 -4.88 -1.08 9.06
N LEU A 50 -3.92 -0.36 8.44
CA LEU A 50 -3.26 -0.86 7.23
C LEU A 50 -2.55 -2.21 7.47
N ARG A 51 -1.87 -2.36 8.61
CA ARG A 51 -1.20 -3.61 8.98
C ARG A 51 -2.17 -4.77 9.13
N CYS A 52 -3.34 -4.55 9.71
CA CYS A 52 -4.40 -5.56 9.79
C CYS A 52 -4.90 -5.95 8.39
N ILE A 53 -5.16 -4.97 7.52
CA ILE A 53 -5.60 -5.21 6.14
C ILE A 53 -4.52 -5.97 5.35
N GLY A 54 -3.25 -5.58 5.51
CA GLY A 54 -2.11 -6.25 4.87
C GLY A 54 -1.77 -7.62 5.45
N GLY A 55 -2.29 -7.98 6.63
CA GLY A 55 -2.03 -9.24 7.31
C GLY A 55 -0.74 -9.27 8.13
N PHE A 56 -0.18 -8.12 8.45
CA PHE A 56 1.01 -7.95 9.29
C PHE A 56 0.68 -7.78 10.77
N GLU A 57 -0.60 -7.54 11.09
CA GLU A 57 -1.12 -7.44 12.45
C GLU A 57 -2.41 -8.25 12.56
N LYS A 58 -2.58 -8.99 13.65
CA LYS A 58 -3.78 -9.77 13.88
C LYS A 58 -4.75 -8.98 14.75
N PRO A 59 -5.98 -8.69 14.29
CA PRO A 59 -6.95 -8.01 15.12
C PRO A 59 -7.39 -8.88 16.31
N THR A 60 -7.76 -8.23 17.41
CA THR A 60 -8.33 -8.88 18.60
C THR A 60 -9.74 -9.37 18.33
N SER A 61 -10.53 -8.60 17.57
CA SER A 61 -11.88 -8.97 17.13
C SER A 61 -12.28 -8.19 15.87
N GLY A 62 -13.44 -8.52 15.31
CA GLY A 62 -13.97 -7.94 14.08
C GLY A 62 -13.60 -8.74 12.85
N GLU A 63 -13.90 -8.21 11.68
CA GLU A 63 -13.72 -8.89 10.40
C GLU A 63 -13.09 -7.98 9.36
N ILE A 64 -12.32 -8.60 8.44
CA ILE A 64 -11.83 -7.97 7.21
C ILE A 64 -12.26 -8.87 6.05
N LEU A 65 -13.16 -8.35 5.22
CA LEU A 65 -13.76 -9.09 4.11
C LEU A 65 -13.21 -8.54 2.80
N TYR A 66 -12.58 -9.40 2.00
CA TYR A 66 -12.21 -9.11 0.62
C TYR A 66 -13.20 -9.82 -0.30
N LYS A 67 -13.95 -9.06 -1.11
CA LYS A 67 -15.04 -9.59 -1.97
C LYS A 67 -15.96 -10.55 -1.20
N GLY A 68 -16.34 -10.16 0.03
CA GLY A 68 -17.22 -10.92 0.91
C GLY A 68 -16.56 -12.09 1.65
N GLN A 69 -15.29 -12.41 1.42
CA GLN A 69 -14.57 -13.50 2.11
C GLN A 69 -13.67 -12.95 3.21
N ASN A 70 -13.76 -13.51 4.41
CA ASN A 70 -12.92 -13.11 5.53
C ASN A 70 -11.46 -13.52 5.30
N ILE A 71 -10.55 -12.53 5.34
CA ILE A 71 -9.12 -12.71 5.06
C ILE A 71 -8.22 -12.63 6.29
N ILE A 72 -8.77 -12.47 7.51
CA ILE A 72 -7.94 -12.34 8.73
C ILE A 72 -7.00 -13.53 8.92
N GLY A 73 -7.48 -14.76 8.64
CA GLY A 73 -6.67 -15.98 8.74
C GLY A 73 -5.65 -16.17 7.62
N LEU A 74 -5.65 -15.34 6.58
CA LEU A 74 -4.73 -15.46 5.46
C LEU A 74 -3.43 -14.69 5.75
N PRO A 75 -2.25 -15.31 5.54
CA PRO A 75 -0.98 -14.61 5.61
C PRO A 75 -0.85 -13.57 4.47
N PRO A 76 0.02 -12.55 4.61
CA PRO A 76 0.16 -11.45 3.63
C PRO A 76 0.31 -11.92 2.19
N TYR A 77 1.17 -12.91 1.94
CA TYR A 77 1.48 -13.41 0.59
C TYR A 77 0.31 -14.13 -0.12
N LYS A 78 -0.76 -14.46 0.60
CA LYS A 78 -1.99 -15.06 0.04
C LYS A 78 -3.12 -14.04 -0.18
N ARG A 79 -2.91 -12.78 0.24
CA ARG A 79 -3.89 -11.72 0.03
C ARG A 79 -3.68 -11.07 -1.34
N ALA A 80 -4.76 -10.68 -2.00
CA ALA A 80 -4.72 -9.88 -3.23
C ALA A 80 -4.43 -8.38 -2.94
N ILE A 81 -3.70 -8.11 -1.88
CA ILE A 81 -3.44 -6.80 -1.28
C ILE A 81 -1.93 -6.69 -1.06
N ASN A 82 -1.32 -5.63 -1.55
CA ASN A 82 0.09 -5.35 -1.29
C ASN A 82 0.28 -4.04 -0.53
N THR A 83 1.38 -3.95 0.21
CA THR A 83 1.71 -2.78 1.02
C THR A 83 3.03 -2.17 0.57
N VAL A 84 3.01 -0.86 0.37
CA VAL A 84 4.22 -0.02 0.24
C VAL A 84 4.48 0.63 1.59
N PHE A 85 5.64 0.38 2.16
CA PHE A 85 6.00 0.82 3.50
C PHE A 85 6.71 2.19 3.47
N GLN A 86 6.61 2.91 4.56
CA GLN A 86 7.29 4.18 4.83
C GLN A 86 8.81 4.10 4.59
N ARG A 87 9.46 3.02 5.05
CA ARG A 87 10.88 2.72 4.81
C ARG A 87 10.99 1.65 3.72
N TYR A 88 11.01 2.01 2.50
CA TYR A 88 11.14 1.27 1.23
C TYR A 88 11.15 -0.27 1.30
N ALA A 89 11.70 -0.88 2.36
CA ALA A 89 11.86 -2.32 2.61
C ALA A 89 12.47 -3.08 1.39
N LEU A 90 13.35 -2.42 0.65
CA LEU A 90 14.06 -3.02 -0.48
C LEU A 90 15.16 -3.96 -0.01
N PHE A 91 15.44 -4.98 -0.82
CA PHE A 91 16.54 -5.92 -0.59
C PHE A 91 17.86 -5.27 -1.05
N PRO A 92 18.78 -4.89 -0.14
CA PRO A 92 19.96 -4.10 -0.49
C PRO A 92 21.01 -4.88 -1.30
N HIS A 93 20.98 -6.22 -1.22
CA HIS A 93 21.86 -7.12 -1.96
C HIS A 93 21.39 -7.44 -3.38
N LEU A 94 20.15 -7.05 -3.72
CA LEU A 94 19.56 -7.20 -5.05
C LEU A 94 19.64 -5.87 -5.83
N ASN A 95 19.73 -5.95 -7.16
CA ASN A 95 19.58 -4.78 -8.02
C ASN A 95 18.09 -4.38 -8.17
N VAL A 96 17.82 -3.31 -8.92
CA VAL A 96 16.47 -2.78 -9.13
C VAL A 96 15.54 -3.84 -9.76
N ALA A 97 15.96 -4.46 -10.88
CA ALA A 97 15.15 -5.47 -11.55
C ALA A 97 14.87 -6.68 -10.66
N GLN A 98 15.88 -7.15 -9.92
CA GLN A 98 15.73 -8.27 -8.99
C GLN A 98 14.79 -7.95 -7.81
N ASN A 99 14.78 -6.69 -7.33
CA ASN A 99 13.81 -6.26 -6.34
C ASN A 99 12.38 -6.34 -6.87
N VAL A 100 12.14 -5.84 -8.09
CA VAL A 100 10.80 -5.84 -8.71
C VAL A 100 10.38 -7.27 -9.06
N ALA A 101 11.30 -8.10 -9.59
CA ALA A 101 11.03 -9.49 -9.94
C ALA A 101 10.84 -10.43 -8.74
N PHE A 102 11.20 -10.00 -7.51
CA PHE A 102 11.28 -10.89 -6.36
C PHE A 102 9.99 -11.68 -6.08
N GLY A 103 8.84 -11.03 -6.16
CA GLY A 103 7.55 -11.67 -5.96
C GLY A 103 7.18 -12.68 -7.06
N PRO A 104 7.18 -12.28 -8.34
CA PRO A 104 6.99 -13.16 -9.49
C PRO A 104 7.95 -14.37 -9.47
N ASP A 105 9.24 -14.17 -9.15
CA ASP A 105 10.22 -15.25 -9.04
C ASP A 105 9.87 -16.27 -7.95
N LEU A 106 9.40 -15.79 -6.77
CA LEU A 106 8.91 -16.68 -5.71
C LEU A 106 7.70 -17.51 -6.12
N ARG A 107 6.83 -16.95 -6.97
CA ARG A 107 5.68 -17.66 -7.56
C ARG A 107 6.08 -18.59 -8.71
N LYS A 108 7.38 -18.62 -9.09
CA LYS A 108 7.91 -19.39 -10.22
C LYS A 108 7.21 -19.04 -11.53
N GLU A 109 6.87 -17.78 -11.72
CA GLU A 109 6.31 -17.29 -12.98
C GLU A 109 7.31 -17.41 -14.12
N ASP A 110 6.82 -17.40 -15.35
CA ASP A 110 7.66 -17.49 -16.54
C ASP A 110 8.67 -16.33 -16.60
N LYS A 111 9.96 -16.65 -16.78
CA LYS A 111 11.05 -15.66 -16.74
C LYS A 111 10.92 -14.55 -17.77
N LYS A 112 10.40 -14.87 -18.96
CA LYS A 112 10.21 -13.87 -20.02
C LYS A 112 9.09 -12.92 -19.65
N LYS A 113 7.96 -13.44 -19.16
CA LYS A 113 6.84 -12.64 -18.67
C LYS A 113 7.25 -11.78 -17.47
N THR A 114 8.02 -12.33 -16.54
CA THR A 114 8.57 -11.57 -15.40
C THR A 114 9.44 -10.41 -15.87
N ALA A 115 10.33 -10.64 -16.84
CA ALA A 115 11.20 -9.58 -17.36
C ALA A 115 10.40 -8.47 -18.08
N GLU A 116 9.37 -8.83 -18.84
CA GLU A 116 8.46 -7.88 -19.49
C GLU A 116 7.68 -7.06 -18.45
N GLU A 117 7.19 -7.71 -17.41
CA GLU A 117 6.46 -7.05 -16.32
C GLU A 117 7.37 -6.10 -15.51
N VAL A 118 8.61 -6.51 -15.20
CA VAL A 118 9.61 -5.65 -14.56
C VAL A 118 9.85 -4.40 -15.38
N SER A 119 10.07 -4.54 -16.70
CA SER A 119 10.28 -3.39 -17.58
C SER A 119 9.07 -2.45 -17.60
N ARG A 120 7.86 -3.03 -17.67
CA ARG A 120 6.61 -2.28 -17.63
C ARG A 120 6.46 -1.51 -16.33
N MET A 121 6.70 -2.15 -15.18
CA MET A 121 6.59 -1.52 -13.87
C MET A 121 7.63 -0.41 -13.68
N LEU A 122 8.88 -0.64 -14.12
CA LEU A 122 9.91 0.39 -14.04
C LEU A 122 9.60 1.60 -14.95
N SER A 123 9.04 1.36 -16.12
CA SER A 123 8.58 2.45 -17.00
C SER A 123 7.46 3.26 -16.36
N LEU A 124 6.48 2.59 -15.74
CA LEU A 124 5.35 3.23 -15.06
C LEU A 124 5.81 4.16 -13.94
N VAL A 125 6.82 3.75 -13.17
CA VAL A 125 7.37 4.59 -12.09
C VAL A 125 8.48 5.54 -12.54
N GLY A 126 8.72 5.70 -13.86
CA GLY A 126 9.72 6.61 -14.42
C GLY A 126 11.16 6.18 -14.14
N LEU A 127 11.44 4.88 -14.06
CA LEU A 127 12.76 4.32 -13.81
C LEU A 127 13.21 3.35 -14.92
N ALA A 128 12.74 3.54 -16.16
CA ALA A 128 13.23 2.79 -17.31
C ALA A 128 14.76 2.96 -17.44
N GLY A 129 15.49 1.88 -17.70
CA GLY A 129 16.96 1.87 -17.79
C GLY A 129 17.69 1.76 -16.45
N PHE A 130 16.96 1.62 -15.33
CA PHE A 130 17.57 1.46 -13.99
C PHE A 130 17.73 0.00 -13.56
N GLU A 131 17.35 -0.96 -14.38
CA GLU A 131 17.25 -2.40 -14.07
C GLU A 131 18.48 -2.96 -13.36
N LYS A 132 19.67 -2.58 -13.83
CA LYS A 132 20.96 -3.10 -13.31
C LYS A 132 21.55 -2.27 -12.17
N ARG A 133 20.94 -1.14 -11.80
CA ARG A 133 21.45 -0.28 -10.71
C ARG A 133 21.34 -0.96 -9.36
N ARG A 134 22.31 -0.68 -8.48
CA ARG A 134 22.25 -1.07 -7.08
C ARG A 134 21.30 -0.15 -6.30
N ILE A 135 20.58 -0.68 -5.34
CA ILE A 135 19.65 0.10 -4.50
C ILE A 135 20.40 1.25 -3.78
N SER A 136 21.61 0.99 -3.30
CA SER A 136 22.45 1.99 -2.61
C SER A 136 22.87 3.21 -3.47
N SER A 137 22.74 3.11 -4.79
CA SER A 137 23.05 4.22 -5.71
C SER A 137 21.85 5.10 -6.05
N LEU A 138 20.67 4.79 -5.49
CA LEU A 138 19.42 5.48 -5.76
C LEU A 138 19.12 6.53 -4.69
N SER A 139 18.50 7.65 -5.10
CA SER A 139 17.90 8.62 -4.18
C SER A 139 16.73 7.99 -3.39
N GLY A 140 16.32 8.58 -2.27
CA GLY A 140 15.17 8.13 -1.50
C GLY A 140 13.89 8.01 -2.34
N GLY A 141 13.58 9.02 -3.17
CA GLY A 141 12.43 9.00 -4.08
C GLY A 141 12.52 7.89 -5.13
N GLN A 142 13.73 7.63 -5.68
CA GLN A 142 13.94 6.51 -6.60
C GLN A 142 13.74 5.16 -5.90
N GLN A 143 14.25 5.00 -4.67
CA GLN A 143 14.04 3.79 -3.87
C GLN A 143 12.56 3.56 -3.59
N GLN A 144 11.80 4.61 -3.24
CA GLN A 144 10.37 4.52 -3.02
C GLN A 144 9.63 4.11 -4.29
N ARG A 145 9.99 4.67 -5.44
CA ARG A 145 9.39 4.25 -6.72
C ARG A 145 9.72 2.81 -7.09
N VAL A 146 10.91 2.30 -6.77
CA VAL A 146 11.22 0.85 -6.90
C VAL A 146 10.35 0.02 -5.95
N ALA A 147 10.09 0.47 -4.72
CA ALA A 147 9.21 -0.24 -3.79
C ALA A 147 7.75 -0.31 -4.30
N ILE A 148 7.26 0.78 -4.92
CA ILE A 148 5.95 0.80 -5.59
C ILE A 148 5.95 -0.19 -6.77
N ALA A 149 6.95 -0.13 -7.66
CA ALA A 149 7.07 -1.05 -8.80
C ALA A 149 7.07 -2.52 -8.35
N ARG A 150 7.80 -2.85 -7.27
CA ARG A 150 7.82 -4.20 -6.69
C ARG A 150 6.45 -4.63 -6.18
N ALA A 151 5.72 -3.73 -5.52
CA ALA A 151 4.37 -4.03 -5.05
C ALA A 151 3.41 -4.28 -6.21
N LEU A 152 3.50 -3.49 -7.28
CA LEU A 152 2.66 -3.59 -8.48
C LEU A 152 2.95 -4.85 -9.31
N ALA A 153 4.20 -5.30 -9.38
CA ALA A 153 4.60 -6.52 -10.10
C ALA A 153 3.89 -7.79 -9.58
N MET A 154 3.31 -7.73 -8.40
CA MET A 154 2.46 -8.78 -7.84
C MET A 154 1.00 -8.72 -8.31
N SER A 155 0.65 -7.76 -9.16
CA SER A 155 -0.71 -7.51 -9.67
C SER A 155 -1.77 -7.44 -8.56
N PRO A 156 -1.57 -6.59 -7.52
CA PRO A 156 -2.51 -6.48 -6.41
C PRO A 156 -3.85 -5.90 -6.89
N LYS A 157 -4.93 -6.24 -6.18
CA LYS A 157 -6.24 -5.62 -6.39
C LYS A 157 -6.46 -4.40 -5.49
N VAL A 158 -5.72 -4.32 -4.39
CA VAL A 158 -5.70 -3.17 -3.48
C VAL A 158 -4.24 -2.88 -3.13
N LEU A 159 -3.84 -1.62 -3.25
CA LEU A 159 -2.52 -1.15 -2.84
C LEU A 159 -2.65 -0.30 -1.58
N LEU A 160 -1.93 -0.70 -0.53
CA LEU A 160 -1.83 0.03 0.72
C LEU A 160 -0.54 0.87 0.71
N CYS A 161 -0.65 2.15 1.03
CA CYS A 161 0.47 3.08 1.09
C CYS A 161 0.54 3.72 2.49
N ASP A 162 1.54 3.34 3.29
CA ASP A 162 1.69 3.81 4.66
C ASP A 162 2.77 4.91 4.72
N GLU A 163 2.34 6.18 4.73
CA GLU A 163 3.19 7.38 4.84
C GLU A 163 4.41 7.37 3.88
N ILE A 164 4.22 6.96 2.65
CA ILE A 164 5.29 6.65 1.69
C ILE A 164 6.13 7.87 1.25
N THR A 165 5.74 9.08 1.63
CA THR A 165 6.47 10.33 1.35
C THR A 165 7.20 10.90 2.58
N SER A 166 6.87 10.43 3.79
CA SER A 166 7.34 11.04 5.03
C SER A 166 8.86 10.93 5.28
N ALA A 167 9.53 9.97 4.63
CA ALA A 167 10.98 9.78 4.71
C ALA A 167 11.75 10.45 3.55
N LEU A 168 11.06 11.25 2.71
CA LEU A 168 11.64 11.88 1.52
C LEU A 168 11.89 13.37 1.75
N ASP A 169 12.91 13.87 1.06
CA ASP A 169 13.10 15.31 0.90
C ASP A 169 11.92 15.92 0.12
N PRO A 170 11.45 17.13 0.47
CA PRO A 170 10.28 17.76 -0.15
C PRO A 170 10.34 17.84 -1.68
N GLU A 171 11.54 18.00 -2.25
CA GLU A 171 11.75 18.04 -3.70
C GLU A 171 11.44 16.70 -4.40
N LEU A 172 11.54 15.58 -3.66
CA LEU A 172 11.32 14.23 -4.20
C LEU A 172 9.89 13.72 -4.00
N VAL A 173 9.12 14.36 -3.13
CA VAL A 173 7.73 13.98 -2.82
C VAL A 173 6.86 14.00 -4.08
N GLY A 174 6.94 15.06 -4.87
CA GLY A 174 6.14 15.24 -6.08
C GLY A 174 6.28 14.12 -7.12
N GLU A 175 7.48 13.54 -7.25
CA GLU A 175 7.71 12.43 -8.18
C GLU A 175 6.99 11.14 -7.75
N VAL A 176 6.92 10.88 -6.43
CA VAL A 176 6.23 9.72 -5.88
C VAL A 176 4.71 9.90 -5.95
N LEU A 177 4.22 11.09 -5.62
CA LEU A 177 2.79 11.40 -5.68
C LEU A 177 2.22 11.31 -7.10
N LYS A 178 2.97 11.74 -8.13
CA LYS A 178 2.58 11.57 -9.54
C LYS A 178 2.36 10.10 -9.93
N VAL A 179 3.14 9.19 -9.38
CA VAL A 179 2.94 7.76 -9.63
C VAL A 179 1.61 7.30 -9.03
N LEU A 180 1.27 7.74 -7.80
CA LEU A 180 -0.02 7.40 -7.18
C LEU A 180 -1.20 8.01 -7.95
N GLU A 181 -1.07 9.25 -8.42
CA GLU A 181 -2.07 9.92 -9.25
C GLU A 181 -2.34 9.14 -10.55
N GLN A 182 -1.28 8.70 -11.23
CA GLN A 182 -1.40 7.86 -12.41
C GLN A 182 -2.10 6.54 -12.10
N LEU A 183 -1.73 5.86 -11.01
CA LEU A 183 -2.37 4.60 -10.60
C LEU A 183 -3.86 4.80 -10.28
N ALA A 184 -4.24 5.90 -9.64
CA ALA A 184 -5.62 6.25 -9.37
C ALA A 184 -6.39 6.46 -10.69
N ALA A 185 -5.81 7.22 -11.64
CA ALA A 185 -6.40 7.45 -12.95
C ALA A 185 -6.56 6.15 -13.78
N GLU A 186 -5.68 5.18 -13.59
CA GLU A 186 -5.76 3.83 -14.20
C GLU A 186 -6.78 2.91 -13.48
N GLY A 187 -7.46 3.39 -12.42
CA GLY A 187 -8.48 2.64 -11.70
C GLY A 187 -7.92 1.64 -10.67
N MET A 188 -6.72 1.88 -10.13
CA MET A 188 -6.22 1.08 -9.01
C MET A 188 -6.97 1.42 -7.73
N THR A 189 -7.43 0.41 -6.98
CA THR A 189 -7.93 0.63 -5.62
C THR A 189 -6.77 0.94 -4.68
N LEU A 190 -6.79 2.12 -4.05
CA LEU A 190 -5.72 2.65 -3.21
C LEU A 190 -6.22 3.01 -1.82
N ILE A 191 -5.44 2.66 -0.79
CA ILE A 191 -5.63 3.16 0.57
C ILE A 191 -4.33 3.84 1.00
N LEU A 192 -4.36 5.15 1.15
CA LEU A 192 -3.19 5.98 1.44
C LEU A 192 -3.29 6.56 2.86
N VAL A 193 -2.26 6.38 3.67
CA VAL A 193 -1.98 7.21 4.84
C VAL A 193 -0.98 8.27 4.44
N THR A 194 -1.31 9.54 4.61
CA THR A 194 -0.45 10.65 4.23
C THR A 194 -0.66 11.88 5.10
N HIS A 195 0.32 12.76 5.11
CA HIS A 195 0.23 14.13 5.64
C HIS A 195 0.13 15.17 4.53
N GLU A 196 0.14 14.74 3.26
CA GLU A 196 0.03 15.59 2.07
C GLU A 196 -1.45 15.97 1.80
N MET A 197 -1.94 16.96 2.55
CA MET A 197 -3.37 17.33 2.54
C MET A 197 -3.87 17.78 1.18
N ASN A 198 -3.05 18.53 0.41
CA ASN A 198 -3.42 18.99 -0.91
C ASN A 198 -3.61 17.81 -1.87
N PHE A 199 -2.66 16.86 -1.86
CA PHE A 199 -2.75 15.66 -2.66
C PHE A 199 -3.98 14.82 -2.31
N ALA A 200 -4.23 14.61 -1.01
CA ALA A 200 -5.41 13.88 -0.54
C ALA A 200 -6.73 14.49 -1.02
N ARG A 201 -6.78 15.83 -1.12
CA ARG A 201 -7.95 16.58 -1.57
C ARG A 201 -8.13 16.56 -3.09
N GLU A 202 -7.03 16.57 -3.85
CA GLU A 202 -7.06 16.67 -5.31
C GLU A 202 -7.26 15.32 -5.99
N VAL A 203 -6.70 14.26 -5.43
CA VAL A 203 -6.64 12.93 -6.08
C VAL A 203 -7.53 11.90 -5.39
N GLY A 204 -7.78 12.04 -4.08
CA GLY A 204 -8.58 11.06 -3.32
C GLY A 204 -10.09 11.20 -3.61
N ASP A 205 -10.75 10.08 -3.88
CA ASP A 205 -12.21 10.03 -4.01
C ASP A 205 -12.90 10.25 -2.65
N ARG A 206 -12.27 9.77 -1.57
CA ARG A 206 -12.81 9.87 -0.22
C ARG A 206 -11.70 10.01 0.82
N VAL A 207 -11.97 10.90 1.77
CA VAL A 207 -11.14 11.08 2.96
C VAL A 207 -11.86 10.50 4.16
N VAL A 208 -11.16 9.65 4.91
CA VAL A 208 -11.62 9.06 6.17
C VAL A 208 -10.77 9.59 7.31
N PHE A 209 -11.39 10.30 8.23
CA PHE A 209 -10.69 10.83 9.39
C PHE A 209 -10.74 9.83 10.55
N MET A 210 -9.57 9.54 11.11
CA MET A 210 -9.41 8.65 12.26
C MET A 210 -8.98 9.43 13.50
N HIS A 211 -9.61 9.13 14.62
CA HIS A 211 -9.27 9.69 15.93
C HIS A 211 -9.43 8.63 17.00
N GLN A 212 -8.41 8.48 17.88
CA GLN A 212 -8.44 7.54 19.02
C GLN A 212 -8.92 6.12 18.62
N GLY A 213 -8.37 5.57 17.55
CA GLY A 213 -8.70 4.21 17.08
C GLY A 213 -10.08 4.03 16.47
N ARG A 214 -10.77 5.09 16.09
CA ARG A 214 -12.10 5.07 15.48
C ARG A 214 -12.16 5.94 14.21
N VAL A 215 -13.10 5.62 13.34
CA VAL A 215 -13.51 6.52 12.25
C VAL A 215 -14.45 7.58 12.83
N TRP A 216 -14.21 8.82 12.44
CA TRP A 216 -14.91 10.01 12.97
C TRP A 216 -15.92 10.54 11.97
#